data_0209dd1d392184da20a4aff4cc1a3d89
#
_entry.id   0209dd1d392184da20a4aff4cc1a3d89
#
_cell.length_a   1.000
_cell.length_b   1.000
_cell.length_c   1.000
_cell.angle_alpha   90.00
_cell.angle_beta   90.00
_cell.angle_gamma   90.00
#
_symmetry.space_group_name_H-M   'P 1'
#
loop_
_entity.id
_entity.type
_entity.pdbx_description
1 polymer ?
#
loop_
_entity_poly.entity_id
_entity_poly.type
_entity_poly.pdbx_seq_one_letter_code
_entity_poly.pdbx_strand_id
1 'polypeptide(L)'
;MDAQYAKVDYFAQLYSAFREHIVSHCVNVTEVNVDELRDFDYIFLCVDKGDVRRLIYDRLADSKVVIIDTGIDVIRTEDNQLIGTARVTMSLPGQRDYVFERISMADGNREALYKAAVQIAELNEINAQLAVLRWKRHCGFYYESARELNATLTTASNKVVNSEQLP
;
A
#
# COMPACT_ATOMS: atom_id res chain seq x y z
N MET A 1 -22.66 -24.58 -10.89
CA MET A 1 -22.53 -23.14 -10.61
C MET A 1 -21.42 -23.02 -9.62
N ASP A 2 -20.23 -22.63 -10.07
CA ASP A 2 -19.11 -22.39 -9.18
C ASP A 2 -19.44 -21.16 -8.34
N ALA A 3 -19.50 -21.33 -7.02
CA ALA A 3 -19.70 -20.25 -6.10
C ALA A 3 -18.52 -19.27 -6.28
N GLN A 4 -18.81 -18.09 -6.81
CA GLN A 4 -17.80 -17.06 -6.99
C GLN A 4 -17.47 -16.47 -5.61
N TYR A 5 -16.43 -17.01 -4.97
CA TYR A 5 -15.96 -16.53 -3.68
C TYR A 5 -15.51 -15.07 -3.81
N ALA A 6 -15.80 -14.28 -2.80
CA ALA A 6 -15.17 -12.96 -2.70
C ALA A 6 -13.63 -13.13 -2.61
N LYS A 7 -12.88 -12.21 -3.18
CA LYS A 7 -11.42 -12.27 -3.21
C LYS A 7 -10.80 -12.48 -1.81
N VAL A 8 -11.34 -11.81 -0.80
CA VAL A 8 -10.87 -11.90 0.59
C VAL A 8 -11.10 -13.30 1.17
N ASP A 9 -12.23 -13.94 0.87
CA ASP A 9 -12.57 -15.27 1.37
C ASP A 9 -11.73 -16.34 0.67
N TYR A 10 -11.50 -16.19 -0.63
CA TYR A 10 -10.63 -17.09 -1.39
C TYR A 10 -9.21 -17.08 -0.82
N PHE A 11 -8.62 -15.90 -0.58
CA PHE A 11 -7.27 -15.81 -0.03
C PHE A 11 -7.22 -16.22 1.44
N ALA A 12 -8.24 -15.93 2.25
CA ALA A 12 -8.29 -16.41 3.62
C ALA A 12 -8.26 -17.95 3.67
N GLN A 13 -9.05 -18.61 2.82
CA GLN A 13 -9.05 -20.07 2.71
C GLN A 13 -7.68 -20.60 2.24
N LEU A 14 -7.09 -20.01 1.21
CA LEU A 14 -5.80 -20.44 0.67
C LEU A 14 -4.69 -20.34 1.72
N TYR A 15 -4.61 -19.22 2.44
CA TYR A 15 -3.55 -18.97 3.42
C TYR A 15 -3.79 -19.67 4.76
N SER A 16 -5.02 -20.05 5.10
CA SER A 16 -5.33 -20.79 6.32
C SER A 16 -4.65 -22.15 6.40
N ALA A 17 -4.19 -22.71 5.27
CA ALA A 17 -3.41 -23.95 5.24
C ALA A 17 -2.05 -23.84 5.96
N PHE A 18 -1.49 -22.66 6.15
CA PHE A 18 -0.18 -22.43 6.76
C PHE A 18 -0.11 -21.18 7.66
N ARG A 19 -1.23 -20.49 7.87
CA ARG A 19 -1.35 -19.32 8.75
C ARG A 19 -2.64 -19.40 9.55
N GLU A 20 -2.53 -19.16 10.85
CA GLU A 20 -3.67 -19.04 11.76
C GLU A 20 -4.13 -17.58 11.88
N HIS A 21 -5.32 -17.40 12.41
CA HIS A 21 -5.91 -16.10 12.76
C HIS A 21 -6.13 -15.15 11.58
N ILE A 22 -6.38 -15.69 10.38
CA ILE A 22 -6.79 -14.90 9.23
C ILE A 22 -8.31 -14.73 9.30
N VAL A 23 -8.77 -13.49 9.41
CA VAL A 23 -10.19 -13.14 9.40
C VAL A 23 -10.48 -12.30 8.16
N SER A 24 -11.34 -12.82 7.28
CA SER A 24 -11.77 -12.10 6.09
C SER A 24 -12.95 -11.19 6.38
N HIS A 25 -12.90 -9.96 5.87
CA HIS A 25 -14.00 -9.00 5.92
C HIS A 25 -14.34 -8.58 4.49
N CYS A 26 -15.44 -9.13 3.95
CA CYS A 26 -15.92 -8.79 2.60
C CYS A 26 -16.75 -7.51 2.62
N VAL A 27 -16.12 -6.40 2.99
CA VAL A 27 -16.75 -5.08 3.10
C VAL A 27 -15.87 -4.00 2.46
N ASN A 28 -16.49 -2.97 1.92
CA ASN A 28 -15.77 -1.77 1.51
C ASN A 28 -15.60 -0.84 2.71
N VAL A 29 -14.44 -0.19 2.81
CA VAL A 29 -14.24 0.88 3.78
C VAL A 29 -15.03 2.11 3.34
N THR A 30 -15.85 2.63 4.24
CA THR A 30 -16.74 3.77 4.03
C THR A 30 -16.74 4.66 5.27
N GLU A 31 -17.40 5.80 5.21
CA GLU A 31 -17.63 6.69 6.35
C GLU A 31 -18.25 6.00 7.58
N VAL A 32 -18.98 4.90 7.35
CA VAL A 32 -19.70 4.20 8.43
C VAL A 32 -18.79 3.29 9.25
N ASN A 33 -17.78 2.67 8.61
CA ASN A 33 -16.96 1.63 9.25
C ASN A 33 -15.47 1.96 9.34
N VAL A 34 -15.03 3.08 8.78
CA VAL A 34 -13.60 3.45 8.75
C VAL A 34 -13.00 3.59 10.16
N ASP A 35 -13.80 3.95 11.15
CA ASP A 35 -13.32 4.12 12.54
C ASP A 35 -12.95 2.78 13.19
N GLU A 36 -13.46 1.64 12.71
CA GLU A 36 -13.05 0.30 13.15
C GLU A 36 -11.56 0.04 12.88
N LEU A 37 -10.97 0.75 11.92
CA LEU A 37 -9.56 0.65 11.61
C LEU A 37 -8.64 1.18 12.72
N ARG A 38 -9.17 1.94 13.69
CA ARG A 38 -8.42 2.46 14.86
C ARG A 38 -7.99 1.37 15.83
N ASP A 39 -8.62 0.21 15.78
CA ASP A 39 -8.35 -0.93 16.67
C ASP A 39 -7.13 -1.76 16.22
N PHE A 40 -6.55 -1.47 15.05
CA PHE A 40 -5.38 -2.16 14.54
C PHE A 40 -4.07 -1.45 14.92
N ASP A 41 -3.00 -2.22 15.12
CA ASP A 41 -1.65 -1.68 15.30
C ASP A 41 -1.04 -1.24 13.97
N TYR A 42 -1.29 -2.02 12.91
CA TYR A 42 -0.75 -1.81 11.55
C TYR A 42 -1.82 -2.00 10.49
N ILE A 43 -1.78 -1.15 9.49
CA ILE A 43 -2.61 -1.27 8.27
C ILE A 43 -1.69 -1.28 7.06
N PHE A 44 -1.78 -2.34 6.24
CA PHE A 44 -1.25 -2.35 4.89
C PHE A 44 -2.32 -1.83 3.94
N LEU A 45 -2.15 -0.60 3.48
CA LEU A 45 -3.12 0.09 2.64
C LEU A 45 -2.82 -0.17 1.17
N CYS A 46 -3.63 -1.04 0.55
CA CYS A 46 -3.46 -1.50 -0.83
C CYS A 46 -4.66 -1.10 -1.70
N VAL A 47 -5.32 0.01 -1.37
CA VAL A 47 -6.48 0.51 -2.12
C VAL A 47 -6.04 1.24 -3.38
N ASP A 48 -6.85 1.13 -4.43
CA ASP A 48 -6.64 1.79 -5.71
C ASP A 48 -7.34 3.16 -5.83
N LYS A 49 -8.37 3.39 -5.01
CA LYS A 49 -9.17 4.62 -5.00
C LYS A 49 -8.57 5.68 -4.09
N GLY A 50 -8.35 6.88 -4.63
CA GLY A 50 -7.78 8.00 -3.91
C GLY A 50 -8.72 8.57 -2.85
N ASP A 51 -10.03 8.59 -3.10
CA ASP A 51 -11.05 9.03 -2.14
C ASP A 51 -11.09 8.15 -0.89
N VAL A 52 -11.08 6.83 -1.06
CA VAL A 52 -11.03 5.86 0.06
C VAL A 52 -9.72 6.00 0.85
N ARG A 53 -8.61 6.17 0.14
CA ARG A 53 -7.30 6.40 0.78
C ARG A 53 -7.34 7.67 1.62
N ARG A 54 -7.85 8.76 1.06
CA ARG A 54 -8.00 10.03 1.77
C ARG A 54 -8.88 9.90 3.02
N LEU A 55 -10.05 9.25 2.88
CA LEU A 55 -10.94 8.99 4.00
C LEU A 55 -10.21 8.28 5.16
N ILE A 56 -9.42 7.25 4.85
CA ILE A 56 -8.66 6.50 5.86
C ILE A 56 -7.63 7.40 6.54
N TYR A 57 -6.85 8.18 5.79
CA TYR A 57 -5.85 9.06 6.36
C TYR A 57 -6.46 10.18 7.22
N ASP A 58 -7.55 10.79 6.76
CA ASP A 58 -8.25 11.85 7.49
C ASP A 58 -8.84 11.32 8.81
N ARG A 59 -9.45 10.13 8.79
CA ARG A 59 -10.06 9.51 9.99
C ARG A 59 -9.04 8.98 10.98
N LEU A 60 -7.89 8.55 10.51
CA LEU A 60 -6.83 7.99 11.37
C LEU A 60 -5.74 9.01 11.71
N ALA A 61 -5.92 10.29 11.41
CA ALA A 61 -4.90 11.33 11.57
C ALA A 61 -4.33 11.39 12.99
N ASP A 62 -5.17 11.28 14.01
CA ASP A 62 -4.84 11.32 15.44
C ASP A 62 -4.70 9.92 16.09
N SER A 63 -4.79 8.85 15.29
CA SER A 63 -4.73 7.48 15.77
C SER A 63 -3.29 7.04 16.06
N LYS A 64 -3.18 5.93 16.82
CA LYS A 64 -1.89 5.25 17.08
C LYS A 64 -1.50 4.26 16.00
N VAL A 65 -2.34 4.09 14.99
CA VAL A 65 -2.16 3.09 13.93
C VAL A 65 -0.99 3.48 13.04
N VAL A 66 -0.13 2.53 12.74
CA VAL A 66 0.92 2.68 11.71
C VAL A 66 0.32 2.27 10.37
N ILE A 67 0.36 3.16 9.37
CA ILE A 67 -0.13 2.87 8.02
C ILE A 67 1.06 2.65 7.09
N ILE A 68 1.05 1.55 6.36
CA ILE A 68 2.02 1.23 5.31
C ILE A 68 1.26 1.24 3.99
N ASP A 69 1.36 2.35 3.29
CA ASP A 69 0.66 2.57 2.02
C ASP A 69 1.51 2.09 0.86
N THR A 70 0.90 1.30 -0.01
CA THR A 70 1.51 0.79 -1.23
C THR A 70 0.89 1.42 -2.46
N GLY A 71 1.70 1.66 -3.46
CA GLY A 71 1.23 2.17 -4.75
C GLY A 71 2.14 1.73 -5.87
N ILE A 72 1.55 1.44 -7.01
CA ILE A 72 2.26 1.23 -8.26
C ILE A 72 1.80 2.26 -9.28
N ASP A 73 2.70 2.62 -10.17
CA ASP A 73 2.40 3.42 -11.34
C ASP A 73 3.11 2.84 -12.55
N VAL A 74 2.49 2.91 -13.72
CA VAL A 74 3.07 2.44 -14.98
C VAL A 74 2.83 3.49 -16.03
N ILE A 75 3.91 3.98 -16.61
CA ILE A 75 3.86 4.92 -17.74
C ILE A 75 4.42 4.27 -18.98
N ARG A 76 3.94 4.69 -20.14
CA ARG A 76 4.45 4.28 -21.45
C ARG A 76 5.33 5.38 -22.02
N THR A 77 6.53 5.02 -22.47
CA THR A 77 7.45 5.93 -23.18
C THR A 77 7.00 6.16 -24.63
N GLU A 78 7.60 7.14 -25.28
CA GLU A 78 7.37 7.40 -26.71
C GLU A 78 7.75 6.19 -27.59
N ASP A 79 8.74 5.40 -27.17
CA ASP A 79 9.18 4.17 -27.85
C ASP A 79 8.34 2.94 -27.48
N ASN A 80 7.15 3.11 -26.88
CA ASN A 80 6.28 2.03 -26.46
C ASN A 80 6.83 1.09 -25.36
N GLN A 81 7.89 1.48 -24.67
CA GLN A 81 8.38 0.76 -23.49
C GLN A 81 7.61 1.16 -22.23
N LEU A 82 7.60 0.30 -21.23
CA LEU A 82 6.95 0.59 -19.96
C LEU A 82 7.99 0.95 -18.89
N ILE A 83 7.70 1.99 -18.14
CA ILE A 83 8.40 2.31 -16.88
C ILE A 83 7.40 2.08 -15.76
N GLY A 84 7.73 1.13 -14.89
CA GLY A 84 6.96 0.84 -13.69
C GLY A 84 7.60 1.48 -12.46
N THR A 85 6.78 1.93 -11.53
CA THR A 85 7.22 2.46 -10.24
C THR A 85 6.46 1.76 -9.13
N ALA A 86 7.19 1.24 -8.15
CA ALA A 86 6.66 0.72 -6.90
C ALA A 86 7.00 1.69 -5.77
N ARG A 87 6.03 2.07 -4.97
CA ARG A 87 6.18 3.00 -3.85
C ARG A 87 5.63 2.38 -2.57
N VAL A 88 6.39 2.50 -1.49
CA VAL A 88 5.95 2.18 -0.14
C VAL A 88 6.19 3.38 0.77
N THR A 89 5.15 3.86 1.42
CA THR A 89 5.20 4.98 2.36
C THR A 89 4.67 4.52 3.71
N MET A 90 5.49 4.63 4.76
CA MET A 90 5.08 4.35 6.13
C MET A 90 4.66 5.65 6.80
N SER A 91 3.47 5.68 7.36
CA SER A 91 2.92 6.82 8.09
C SER A 91 2.84 6.48 9.57
N LEU A 92 3.60 7.22 10.38
CA LEU A 92 3.68 7.02 11.83
C LEU A 92 2.71 7.94 12.59
N PRO A 93 2.24 7.53 13.77
CA PRO A 93 1.48 8.41 14.65
C PRO A 93 2.23 9.72 14.92
N GLY A 94 1.54 10.85 14.78
CA GLY A 94 2.10 12.19 14.98
C GLY A 94 3.11 12.67 13.91
N GLN A 95 3.32 11.88 12.85
CA GLN A 95 4.24 12.22 11.76
C GLN A 95 3.61 11.80 10.42
N ARG A 96 2.57 12.52 9.99
CA ARG A 96 1.79 12.18 8.79
C ARG A 96 1.80 13.26 7.71
N ASP A 97 2.35 14.43 7.97
CA ASP A 97 2.22 15.60 7.08
C ASP A 97 2.81 15.34 5.68
N TYR A 98 3.98 14.67 5.63
CA TYR A 98 4.66 14.36 4.37
C TYR A 98 3.89 13.37 3.46
N VAL A 99 2.92 12.63 4.02
CA VAL A 99 2.18 11.60 3.28
C VAL A 99 1.43 12.20 2.10
N PHE A 100 0.80 13.36 2.31
CA PHE A 100 0.00 14.03 1.26
C PHE A 100 0.86 14.56 0.10
N GLU A 101 2.15 14.76 0.32
CA GLU A 101 3.11 15.12 -0.73
C GLU A 101 3.58 13.91 -1.54
N ARG A 102 3.56 12.71 -0.93
CA ARG A 102 4.09 11.47 -1.51
C ARG A 102 3.02 10.58 -2.13
N ILE A 103 1.79 10.69 -1.67
CA ILE A 103 0.68 9.83 -2.08
C ILE A 103 -0.37 10.66 -2.79
N SER A 104 -0.72 10.28 -4.01
CA SER A 104 -1.84 10.90 -4.70
C SER A 104 -3.16 10.50 -4.03
N MET A 105 -3.87 11.51 -3.57
CA MET A 105 -5.22 11.40 -2.98
C MET A 105 -6.32 11.74 -4.00
N ALA A 106 -5.95 12.05 -5.24
CA ALA A 106 -6.90 12.34 -6.30
C ALA A 106 -7.19 11.09 -7.11
N ASP A 107 -8.46 10.87 -7.41
CA ASP A 107 -8.89 9.98 -8.48
C ASP A 107 -8.60 10.70 -9.81
N GLY A 108 -7.31 10.87 -10.10
CA GLY A 108 -6.92 11.48 -11.36
C GLY A 108 -7.43 10.63 -12.52
N ASN A 109 -7.35 11.16 -13.76
CA ASN A 109 -7.69 10.51 -15.02
C ASN A 109 -7.02 9.12 -15.23
N ARG A 110 -6.59 8.52 -14.12
CA ARG A 110 -6.06 7.18 -13.97
C ARG A 110 -7.05 6.10 -14.39
N GLU A 111 -8.37 6.37 -14.34
CA GLU A 111 -9.37 5.38 -14.81
C GLU A 111 -9.18 5.03 -16.28
N ALA A 112 -8.78 5.98 -17.11
CA ALA A 112 -8.47 5.71 -18.51
C ALA A 112 -7.11 4.99 -18.67
N LEU A 113 -6.13 5.32 -17.84
CA LEU A 113 -4.82 4.64 -17.81
C LEU A 113 -4.92 3.27 -17.11
N TYR A 114 -5.73 3.12 -16.05
CA TYR A 114 -5.96 1.85 -15.36
C TYR A 114 -6.76 0.85 -16.21
N LYS A 115 -7.70 1.32 -17.02
CA LYS A 115 -8.38 0.45 -18.01
C LYS A 115 -7.43 -0.03 -19.12
N ALA A 116 -6.32 0.68 -19.33
CA ALA A 116 -5.24 0.29 -20.23
C ALA A 116 -4.02 -0.30 -19.49
N ALA A 117 -3.96 -0.17 -18.16
CA ALA A 117 -2.82 -0.61 -17.37
C ALA A 117 -2.87 -2.12 -17.18
N VAL A 118 -1.97 -2.77 -17.85
CA VAL A 118 -1.59 -4.16 -17.56
C VAL A 118 -1.17 -4.21 -16.11
N GLN A 119 -1.86 -4.99 -15.30
CA GLN A 119 -1.41 -5.35 -13.96
C GLN A 119 -0.10 -6.13 -14.12
N ILE A 120 1.01 -5.51 -13.73
CA ILE A 120 2.33 -6.13 -13.85
C ILE A 120 2.59 -6.90 -12.56
N ALA A 121 2.55 -8.23 -12.66
CA ALA A 121 2.62 -9.13 -11.52
C ALA A 121 3.90 -8.92 -10.68
N GLU A 122 5.05 -8.86 -11.35
CA GLU A 122 6.35 -8.68 -10.71
C GLU A 122 6.45 -7.31 -10.00
N LEU A 123 5.85 -6.26 -10.53
CA LEU A 123 5.87 -4.95 -9.90
C LEU A 123 5.00 -4.94 -8.62
N ASN A 124 3.84 -5.59 -8.66
CA ASN A 124 2.99 -5.77 -7.49
C ASN A 124 3.69 -6.60 -6.40
N GLU A 125 4.39 -7.68 -6.80
CA GLU A 125 5.11 -8.56 -5.89
C GLU A 125 6.26 -7.82 -5.20
N ILE A 126 7.09 -7.10 -5.96
CA ILE A 126 8.16 -6.27 -5.41
C ILE A 126 7.60 -5.24 -4.42
N ASN A 127 6.50 -4.59 -4.78
CA ASN A 127 5.87 -3.60 -3.91
C ASN A 127 5.39 -4.21 -2.59
N ALA A 128 4.74 -5.37 -2.64
CA ALA A 128 4.31 -6.10 -1.44
C ALA A 128 5.50 -6.50 -0.55
N GLN A 129 6.59 -6.97 -1.15
CA GLN A 129 7.80 -7.35 -0.42
C GLN A 129 8.48 -6.14 0.23
N LEU A 130 8.57 -5.00 -0.46
CA LEU A 130 9.08 -3.75 0.12
C LEU A 130 8.24 -3.30 1.32
N ALA A 131 6.92 -3.44 1.26
CA ALA A 131 6.02 -3.11 2.37
C ALA A 131 6.27 -4.00 3.59
N VAL A 132 6.41 -5.32 3.38
CA VAL A 132 6.72 -6.28 4.46
C VAL A 132 8.11 -6.02 5.04
N LEU A 133 9.11 -5.71 4.23
CA LEU A 133 10.45 -5.34 4.70
C LEU A 133 10.41 -4.08 5.57
N ARG A 134 9.65 -3.07 5.16
CA ARG A 134 9.46 -1.83 5.92
C ARG A 134 8.84 -2.10 7.29
N TRP A 135 7.77 -2.89 7.31
CA TRP A 135 7.13 -3.32 8.55
C TRP A 135 8.09 -4.06 9.47
N LYS A 136 8.82 -5.05 8.96
CA LYS A 136 9.77 -5.85 9.75
C LYS A 136 10.93 -5.02 10.31
N ARG A 137 11.42 -4.02 9.56
CA ARG A 137 12.42 -3.07 10.08
C ARG A 137 11.83 -2.25 11.22
N HIS A 138 10.63 -1.72 11.05
CA HIS A 138 9.96 -0.95 12.08
C HIS A 138 9.71 -1.77 13.36
N CYS A 139 9.43 -3.06 13.23
CA CYS A 139 9.31 -3.99 14.36
C CYS A 139 10.66 -4.42 14.97
N GLY A 140 11.78 -3.93 14.47
CA GLY A 140 13.12 -4.29 14.95
C GLY A 140 13.59 -5.69 14.53
N PHE A 141 12.93 -6.34 13.56
CA PHE A 141 13.34 -7.64 13.08
C PHE A 141 14.62 -7.57 12.22
N TYR A 142 14.75 -6.52 11.41
CA TYR A 142 15.95 -6.23 10.64
C TYR A 142 16.64 -4.97 11.18
N TYR A 143 17.96 -4.95 11.08
CA TYR A 143 18.73 -3.74 11.34
C TYR A 143 18.37 -2.64 10.33
N GLU A 144 18.18 -1.43 10.81
CA GLU A 144 17.91 -0.24 10.01
C GLU A 144 18.93 0.84 10.40
N SER A 145 19.78 1.23 9.45
CA SER A 145 20.82 2.25 9.70
C SER A 145 20.26 3.67 9.72
N ALA A 146 19.16 3.90 9.00
CA ALA A 146 18.45 5.16 8.96
C ALA A 146 16.96 4.86 8.84
N ARG A 147 16.14 5.48 9.68
CA ARG A 147 14.70 5.29 9.65
C ARG A 147 14.10 6.03 8.45
N GLU A 148 13.87 5.29 7.40
CA GLU A 148 13.32 5.79 6.15
C GLU A 148 11.81 5.53 6.10
N LEU A 149 11.04 6.56 5.79
CA LEU A 149 9.57 6.47 5.78
C LEU A 149 9.00 6.24 4.37
N ASN A 150 9.73 6.61 3.34
CA ASN A 150 9.29 6.42 1.96
C ASN A 150 10.37 5.73 1.13
N ALA A 151 9.96 4.77 0.30
CA ALA A 151 10.83 4.08 -0.64
C ALA A 151 10.14 4.00 -2.00
N THR A 152 10.90 4.30 -3.06
CA THR A 152 10.44 4.20 -4.44
C THR A 152 11.45 3.40 -5.25
N LEU A 153 10.97 2.37 -5.94
CA LEU A 153 11.73 1.60 -6.91
C LEU A 153 11.16 1.86 -8.30
N THR A 154 12.02 2.02 -9.29
CA THR A 154 11.60 2.11 -10.70
C THR A 154 12.24 1.01 -11.53
N THR A 155 11.50 0.48 -12.49
CA THR A 155 12.01 -0.52 -13.45
C THR A 155 13.05 0.06 -14.40
N ALA A 156 13.16 1.39 -14.50
CA ALA A 156 14.19 2.06 -15.31
C ALA A 156 15.59 1.99 -14.67
N SER A 157 15.69 1.59 -13.40
CA SER A 157 16.96 1.44 -12.70
C SER A 157 16.85 0.41 -11.58
N ASN A 158 17.99 -0.14 -11.13
CA ASN A 158 18.05 -1.07 -10.00
C ASN A 158 18.20 -0.34 -8.65
N LYS A 159 17.82 0.93 -8.57
CA LYS A 159 17.96 1.73 -7.36
C LYS A 159 16.64 1.85 -6.63
N VAL A 160 16.68 1.68 -5.32
CA VAL A 160 15.62 2.10 -4.42
C VAL A 160 15.99 3.49 -3.89
N VAL A 161 15.13 4.46 -4.14
CA VAL A 161 15.29 5.83 -3.63
C VAL A 161 14.45 5.95 -2.37
N ASN A 162 15.09 6.31 -1.29
CA ASN A 162 14.45 6.53 0.01
C ASN A 162 14.43 8.02 0.34
N SER A 163 13.40 8.43 1.05
CA SER A 163 13.21 9.80 1.52
C SER A 163 12.48 9.83 2.86
N GLU A 164 12.38 11.02 3.47
CA GLU A 164 11.81 11.23 4.80
C GLU A 164 12.51 10.35 5.84
N GLN A 165 13.77 10.64 6.07
CA GLN A 165 14.53 10.05 7.17
C GLN A 165 14.17 10.74 8.48
N LEU A 166 13.90 9.95 9.51
CA LEU A 166 13.78 10.46 10.87
C LEU A 166 15.17 10.61 11.49
N PRO A 167 15.38 11.65 12.29
CA PRO A 167 16.61 11.85 13.02
C PRO A 167 16.89 10.72 14.06
#